data_4433dbdd896cc18debcc8728e56312a0
#
_entry.id   4433dbdd896cc18debcc8728e56312a0
#
_cell.length_a   1.000
_cell.length_b   1.000
_cell.length_c   1.000
_cell.angle_alpha   90.00
_cell.angle_beta   90.00
_cell.angle_gamma   90.00
#
_symmetry.space_group_name_H-M   'P 1'
#
loop_
_entity.id
_entity.type
_entity.pdbx_description
1 polymer ?
#
loop_
_entity_poly.entity_id
_entity_poly.type
_entity_poly.pdbx_seq_one_letter_code
_entity_poly.pdbx_strand_id
1 'polypeptide(L)'
;MQEKYSLIIPHKNSADLLSQCLSTIPQSTELQIIVIDDNSNGENLEKLKDIKLGYPDICWIFDKSGKGAGHARNLGLKKAEGEWLIFIDADDELLNSAIDVWNNSTHQHEDCDIIYYNVETNSNDQGDRVNIKKRTISSLADSKDRLEDYLKFEFTEPWGKLIKHSFIRKNNITFQESLVANDYMFSIKGGYYAQQIAYWPISFYKAISRSTSLSNTALDEKKLISRLEVFLTGERFLISHNIKRTPFSNLVAFIVTKHIGKISCIKAVCKDYNLSFAKVVINSLFTRILGVNNRAVENK
;
A
#
# COMPACT_ATOMS: atom_id res chain seq x y z
N MET A 1 14.18 -5.32 26.61
CA MET A 1 14.32 -6.15 25.39
C MET A 1 14.11 -5.21 24.22
N GLN A 2 14.85 -5.34 23.16
CA GLN A 2 14.70 -4.50 21.99
C GLN A 2 13.46 -4.99 21.20
N GLU A 3 12.56 -4.08 20.83
CA GLU A 3 11.39 -4.40 20.01
C GLU A 3 11.84 -4.90 18.63
N LYS A 4 11.31 -6.03 18.20
CA LYS A 4 11.66 -6.63 16.92
C LYS A 4 10.79 -6.09 15.78
N TYR A 5 9.53 -5.77 16.12
CA TYR A 5 8.52 -5.33 15.15
C TYR A 5 7.93 -3.98 15.55
N SER A 6 7.75 -3.07 14.58
CA SER A 6 6.93 -1.85 14.74
C SER A 6 5.73 -1.91 13.83
N LEU A 7 4.54 -1.97 14.42
CA LEU A 7 3.25 -1.95 13.74
C LEU A 7 2.71 -0.52 13.69
N ILE A 8 2.54 0.03 12.50
CA ILE A 8 2.14 1.42 12.25
C ILE A 8 0.72 1.45 11.71
N ILE A 9 -0.17 2.16 12.41
CA ILE A 9 -1.61 2.22 12.15
C ILE A 9 -2.04 3.68 11.96
N PRO A 10 -2.21 4.17 10.72
CA PRO A 10 -2.82 5.48 10.47
C PRO A 10 -4.32 5.39 10.72
N HIS A 11 -4.90 6.38 11.39
CA HIS A 11 -6.31 6.44 11.73
C HIS A 11 -6.89 7.83 11.43
N LYS A 12 -8.17 7.85 11.01
CA LYS A 12 -8.99 9.07 10.94
C LYS A 12 -10.47 8.75 10.96
N ASN A 13 -11.21 9.36 11.89
CA ASN A 13 -12.68 9.31 11.96
C ASN A 13 -13.30 7.90 11.89
N SER A 14 -12.65 6.88 12.44
CA SER A 14 -13.09 5.49 12.41
C SER A 14 -12.76 4.75 13.71
N ALA A 15 -13.02 5.40 14.85
CA ALA A 15 -12.63 4.91 16.18
C ALA A 15 -13.16 3.48 16.46
N ASP A 16 -14.41 3.18 16.07
CA ASP A 16 -15.00 1.86 16.28
C ASP A 16 -14.26 0.76 15.46
N LEU A 17 -13.83 1.07 14.23
CA LEU A 17 -13.04 0.17 13.39
C LEU A 17 -11.63 -0.01 13.95
N LEU A 18 -11.02 1.07 14.42
CA LEU A 18 -9.71 0.99 15.08
C LEU A 18 -9.78 0.10 16.32
N SER A 19 -10.84 0.21 17.14
CA SER A 19 -11.04 -0.66 18.31
C SER A 19 -11.12 -2.14 17.90
N GLN A 20 -11.83 -2.45 16.81
CA GLN A 20 -11.88 -3.80 16.26
C GLN A 20 -10.50 -4.27 15.78
N CYS A 21 -9.79 -3.45 15.02
CA CYS A 21 -8.44 -3.72 14.55
C CYS A 21 -7.51 -4.03 15.74
N LEU A 22 -7.46 -3.17 16.75
CA LEU A 22 -6.62 -3.34 17.93
C LEU A 22 -6.93 -4.62 18.70
N SER A 23 -8.19 -5.05 18.76
CA SER A 23 -8.59 -6.29 19.42
C SER A 23 -8.04 -7.56 18.73
N THR A 24 -7.62 -7.48 17.47
CA THR A 24 -7.03 -8.58 16.73
C THR A 24 -5.50 -8.65 16.84
N ILE A 25 -4.87 -7.61 17.41
CA ILE A 25 -3.41 -7.56 17.51
C ILE A 25 -2.94 -8.45 18.67
N PRO A 26 -2.08 -9.44 18.41
CA PRO A 26 -1.58 -10.32 19.46
C PRO A 26 -0.70 -9.56 20.46
N GLN A 27 -0.80 -9.94 21.73
CA GLN A 27 0.07 -9.43 22.79
C GLN A 27 1.48 -9.99 22.64
N SER A 28 2.48 -9.14 22.56
CA SER A 28 3.89 -9.54 22.49
C SER A 28 4.81 -8.43 22.97
N THR A 29 5.85 -8.79 23.73
CA THR A 29 6.91 -7.89 24.16
C THR A 29 7.89 -7.51 23.04
N GLU A 30 7.82 -8.20 21.90
CA GLU A 30 8.63 -7.91 20.71
C GLU A 30 7.94 -6.89 19.77
N LEU A 31 6.68 -6.49 20.09
CA LEU A 31 5.85 -5.68 19.23
C LEU A 31 5.61 -4.27 19.78
N GLN A 32 6.17 -3.27 19.12
CA GLN A 32 5.79 -1.88 19.27
C GLN A 32 4.55 -1.57 18.43
N ILE A 33 3.50 -1.03 19.04
CA ILE A 33 2.31 -0.57 18.33
C ILE A 33 2.28 0.95 18.33
N ILE A 34 2.13 1.55 17.15
CA ILE A 34 2.10 3.01 16.95
C ILE A 34 0.80 3.36 16.22
N VAL A 35 -0.09 4.06 16.90
CA VAL A 35 -1.35 4.58 16.32
C VAL A 35 -1.22 6.06 16.08
N ILE A 36 -1.50 6.52 14.87
CA ILE A 36 -1.43 7.92 14.49
C ILE A 36 -2.81 8.40 14.07
N ASP A 37 -3.39 9.28 14.86
CA ASP A 37 -4.63 9.95 14.53
C ASP A 37 -4.37 11.18 13.66
N ASP A 38 -4.92 11.20 12.45
CA ASP A 38 -4.79 12.29 11.47
C ASP A 38 -5.92 13.31 11.62
N ASN A 39 -5.99 13.96 12.80
CA ASN A 39 -6.97 15.02 13.09
C ASN A 39 -8.44 14.54 12.97
N SER A 40 -8.80 13.54 13.75
CA SER A 40 -10.20 13.11 13.87
C SER A 40 -11.10 14.18 14.47
N ASN A 41 -12.37 14.17 14.09
CA ASN A 41 -13.38 15.08 14.60
C ASN A 41 -13.80 14.79 16.05
N GLY A 42 -14.62 15.70 16.66
CA GLY A 42 -14.92 15.69 18.09
C GLY A 42 -15.38 14.35 18.64
N GLU A 43 -16.41 13.70 18.06
CA GLU A 43 -16.94 12.43 18.56
C GLU A 43 -15.92 11.29 18.46
N ASN A 44 -15.27 11.16 17.32
CA ASN A 44 -14.23 10.15 17.14
C ASN A 44 -13.02 10.39 18.05
N LEU A 45 -12.66 11.65 18.29
CA LEU A 45 -11.56 12.01 19.20
C LEU A 45 -11.87 11.62 20.65
N GLU A 46 -13.12 11.79 21.13
CA GLU A 46 -13.51 11.35 22.47
C GLU A 46 -13.46 9.82 22.58
N LYS A 47 -14.02 9.09 21.61
CA LYS A 47 -13.91 7.63 21.56
C LYS A 47 -12.45 7.16 21.57
N LEU A 48 -11.55 7.86 20.86
CA LEU A 48 -10.11 7.50 20.85
C LEU A 48 -9.46 7.67 22.20
N LYS A 49 -9.88 8.67 23.01
CA LYS A 49 -9.37 8.85 24.38
C LYS A 49 -9.77 7.67 25.27
N ASP A 50 -11.00 7.17 25.11
CA ASP A 50 -11.49 6.00 25.87
C ASP A 50 -10.74 4.72 25.43
N ILE A 51 -10.57 4.51 24.12
CA ILE A 51 -9.80 3.39 23.59
C ILE A 51 -8.37 3.42 24.13
N LYS A 52 -7.72 4.59 24.12
CA LYS A 52 -6.37 4.76 24.62
C LYS A 52 -6.21 4.31 26.08
N LEU A 53 -7.23 4.52 26.92
CA LEU A 53 -7.19 4.05 28.32
C LEU A 53 -7.10 2.53 28.43
N GLY A 54 -7.70 1.79 27.48
CA GLY A 54 -7.64 0.33 27.40
C GLY A 54 -6.32 -0.22 26.83
N TYR A 55 -5.49 0.64 26.21
CA TYR A 55 -4.24 0.26 25.56
C TYR A 55 -3.08 1.20 25.96
N PRO A 56 -2.64 1.17 27.22
CA PRO A 56 -1.63 2.10 27.76
C PRO A 56 -0.24 1.95 27.14
N ASP A 57 0.09 0.75 26.64
CA ASP A 57 1.41 0.44 26.06
C ASP A 57 1.53 0.84 24.58
N ILE A 58 0.44 1.29 23.95
CA ILE A 58 0.47 1.79 22.59
C ILE A 58 1.07 3.20 22.53
N CYS A 59 1.97 3.45 21.59
CA CYS A 59 2.45 4.78 21.25
C CYS A 59 1.39 5.55 20.45
N TRP A 60 0.66 6.45 21.11
CA TRP A 60 -0.37 7.29 20.50
C TRP A 60 0.16 8.63 20.03
N ILE A 61 -0.04 8.96 18.76
CA ILE A 61 0.28 10.26 18.16
C ILE A 61 -1.00 10.92 17.68
N PHE A 62 -1.34 12.08 18.25
CA PHE A 62 -2.50 12.87 17.83
C PHE A 62 -1.99 14.03 16.96
N ASP A 63 -2.02 13.83 15.63
CA ASP A 63 -1.60 14.87 14.68
C ASP A 63 -2.78 15.77 14.32
N LYS A 64 -2.62 17.06 14.53
CA LYS A 64 -3.64 18.07 14.23
C LYS A 64 -3.58 18.63 12.82
N SER A 65 -2.59 18.20 12.02
CA SER A 65 -2.35 18.77 10.69
C SER A 65 -3.37 18.30 9.64
N GLY A 66 -3.92 17.09 9.81
CA GLY A 66 -4.91 16.53 8.88
C GLY A 66 -4.38 16.28 7.46
N LYS A 67 -3.08 16.00 7.33
CA LYS A 67 -2.40 15.86 6.04
C LYS A 67 -2.59 14.50 5.36
N GLY A 68 -3.35 13.60 5.97
CA GLY A 68 -3.71 12.31 5.40
C GLY A 68 -2.80 11.15 5.79
N ALA A 69 -3.20 9.96 5.37
CA ALA A 69 -2.58 8.70 5.79
C ALA A 69 -1.08 8.58 5.46
N GLY A 70 -0.61 9.21 4.37
CA GLY A 70 0.82 9.22 4.03
C GLY A 70 1.64 9.96 5.07
N HIS A 71 1.17 11.14 5.51
CA HIS A 71 1.80 11.92 6.58
C HIS A 71 1.76 11.15 7.91
N ALA A 72 0.61 10.57 8.26
CA ALA A 72 0.46 9.77 9.47
C ALA A 72 1.45 8.60 9.50
N ARG A 73 1.58 7.83 8.39
CA ARG A 73 2.59 6.76 8.28
C ARG A 73 4.02 7.28 8.41
N ASN A 74 4.33 8.47 7.87
CA ASN A 74 5.64 9.09 8.02
C ASN A 74 5.95 9.48 9.48
N LEU A 75 4.95 9.92 10.25
CA LEU A 75 5.09 10.14 11.70
C LEU A 75 5.36 8.83 12.43
N GLY A 76 4.65 7.76 12.06
CA GLY A 76 4.88 6.41 12.58
C GLY A 76 6.29 5.91 12.28
N LEU A 77 6.78 6.08 11.04
CA LEU A 77 8.15 5.73 10.65
C LEU A 77 9.22 6.42 11.52
N LYS A 78 9.00 7.67 11.90
CA LYS A 78 9.92 8.42 12.77
C LYS A 78 9.94 7.92 14.22
N LYS A 79 8.86 7.23 14.65
CA LYS A 79 8.72 6.69 16.01
C LYS A 79 9.01 5.20 16.10
N ALA A 80 9.10 4.52 14.96
CA ALA A 80 9.40 3.10 14.89
C ALA A 80 10.82 2.81 15.43
N GLU A 81 10.94 1.81 16.30
CA GLU A 81 12.18 1.35 16.91
C GLU A 81 12.50 -0.10 16.56
N GLY A 82 11.49 -0.85 16.07
CA GLY A 82 11.64 -2.23 15.67
C GLY A 82 12.56 -2.43 14.46
N GLU A 83 13.12 -3.62 14.37
CA GLU A 83 13.94 -4.04 13.22
C GLU A 83 13.10 -4.14 11.95
N TRP A 84 11.87 -4.62 12.09
CA TRP A 84 10.93 -4.80 10.99
C TRP A 84 9.72 -3.89 11.13
N LEU A 85 9.34 -3.27 10.03
CA LEU A 85 8.17 -2.40 9.92
C LEU A 85 6.99 -3.16 9.32
N ILE A 86 5.82 -2.95 9.91
CA ILE A 86 4.54 -3.52 9.47
C ILE A 86 3.53 -2.37 9.40
N PHE A 87 2.77 -2.32 8.32
CA PHE A 87 1.67 -1.36 8.17
C PHE A 87 0.34 -2.12 8.15
N ILE A 88 -0.62 -1.60 8.91
CA ILE A 88 -1.99 -2.09 8.91
C ILE A 88 -2.95 -0.90 8.79
N ASP A 89 -3.97 -1.01 7.98
CA ASP A 89 -5.04 -0.01 7.93
C ASP A 89 -5.97 -0.20 9.13
N ALA A 90 -6.42 0.90 9.75
CA ALA A 90 -7.20 0.89 10.99
C ALA A 90 -8.57 0.19 10.88
N ASP A 91 -8.95 -0.22 9.69
CA ASP A 91 -10.19 -0.91 9.39
C ASP A 91 -9.99 -2.38 8.96
N ASP A 92 -8.76 -2.91 9.08
CA ASP A 92 -8.38 -4.27 8.76
C ASP A 92 -8.03 -5.09 10.01
N GLU A 93 -7.71 -6.38 9.86
CA GLU A 93 -7.47 -7.33 10.95
C GLU A 93 -6.13 -8.05 10.81
N LEU A 94 -5.47 -8.34 11.93
CA LEU A 94 -4.40 -9.34 12.00
C LEU A 94 -4.97 -10.72 12.31
N LEU A 95 -4.36 -11.75 11.76
CA LEU A 95 -4.67 -13.13 12.10
C LEU A 95 -3.93 -13.52 13.39
N ASN A 96 -4.55 -14.39 14.21
CA ASN A 96 -3.99 -14.81 15.51
C ASN A 96 -2.56 -15.39 15.42
N SER A 97 -2.19 -15.95 14.27
CA SER A 97 -0.86 -16.50 14.00
C SER A 97 0.20 -15.46 13.59
N ALA A 98 -0.12 -14.16 13.60
CA ALA A 98 0.75 -13.13 13.03
C ALA A 98 2.18 -13.17 13.59
N ILE A 99 2.36 -13.23 14.91
CA ILE A 99 3.69 -13.26 15.55
C ILE A 99 4.49 -14.50 15.11
N ASP A 100 3.87 -15.68 15.10
CA ASP A 100 4.54 -16.92 14.69
C ASP A 100 4.94 -16.87 13.21
N VAL A 101 4.06 -16.33 12.36
CA VAL A 101 4.33 -16.15 10.92
C VAL A 101 5.51 -15.19 10.72
N TRP A 102 5.54 -14.06 11.44
CA TRP A 102 6.65 -13.11 11.37
C TRP A 102 7.95 -13.72 11.87
N ASN A 103 7.95 -14.39 13.04
CA ASN A 103 9.16 -14.99 13.60
C ASN A 103 9.73 -16.08 12.69
N ASN A 104 8.88 -16.95 12.15
CA ASN A 104 9.31 -18.01 11.24
C ASN A 104 9.90 -17.45 9.93
N SER A 105 9.23 -16.46 9.34
CA SER A 105 9.68 -15.89 8.07
C SER A 105 10.93 -15.03 8.21
N THR A 106 11.04 -14.21 9.27
CA THR A 106 12.24 -13.39 9.51
C THR A 106 13.44 -14.22 9.88
N HIS A 107 13.26 -15.36 10.57
CA HIS A 107 14.35 -16.29 10.84
C HIS A 107 14.90 -16.94 9.56
N GLN A 108 14.03 -17.27 8.60
CA GLN A 108 14.46 -17.88 7.34
C GLN A 108 14.97 -16.86 6.31
N HIS A 109 14.61 -15.58 6.47
CA HIS A 109 14.87 -14.50 5.51
C HIS A 109 15.44 -13.26 6.19
N GLU A 110 16.34 -13.44 7.15
CA GLU A 110 16.92 -12.35 7.93
C GLU A 110 17.69 -11.31 7.07
N ASP A 111 18.24 -11.75 5.94
CA ASP A 111 18.97 -10.87 5.00
C ASP A 111 18.06 -10.12 4.02
N CYS A 112 16.74 -10.40 4.01
CA CYS A 112 15.83 -9.74 3.10
C CYS A 112 15.54 -8.30 3.53
N ASP A 113 15.41 -7.43 2.53
CA ASP A 113 14.94 -6.05 2.72
C ASP A 113 13.43 -6.00 2.89
N ILE A 114 12.70 -6.87 2.15
CA ILE A 114 11.25 -6.97 2.18
C ILE A 114 10.81 -8.44 2.09
N ILE A 115 9.93 -8.85 2.98
CA ILE A 115 9.21 -10.12 2.90
C ILE A 115 7.75 -9.82 2.55
N TYR A 116 7.27 -10.38 1.44
CA TYR A 116 5.89 -10.26 0.98
C TYR A 116 5.07 -11.47 1.41
N TYR A 117 3.81 -11.26 1.74
CA TYR A 117 2.93 -12.30 2.24
C TYR A 117 1.67 -12.42 1.40
N ASN A 118 1.05 -13.57 1.50
CA ASN A 118 -0.32 -13.68 1.09
C ASN A 118 -1.22 -12.82 2.00
N VAL A 119 -2.39 -12.43 1.50
CA VAL A 119 -3.35 -11.60 2.26
C VAL A 119 -4.72 -12.25 2.16
N GLU A 120 -5.46 -12.26 3.26
CA GLU A 120 -6.84 -12.72 3.27
C GLU A 120 -7.83 -11.58 3.07
N THR A 121 -9.06 -11.92 2.72
CA THR A 121 -10.19 -10.98 2.65
C THR A 121 -11.48 -11.69 3.06
N ASN A 122 -12.44 -10.92 3.58
CA ASN A 122 -13.80 -11.39 3.82
C ASN A 122 -14.67 -11.35 2.55
N SER A 123 -14.16 -10.85 1.43
CA SER A 123 -14.91 -10.73 0.18
C SER A 123 -14.90 -12.02 -0.63
N ASN A 124 -16.08 -12.44 -1.09
CA ASN A 124 -16.24 -13.52 -2.07
C ASN A 124 -16.26 -13.01 -3.52
N ASP A 125 -16.23 -11.69 -3.73
CA ASP A 125 -16.21 -11.09 -5.06
C ASP A 125 -14.86 -11.36 -5.75
N GLN A 126 -14.91 -12.00 -6.91
CA GLN A 126 -13.73 -12.27 -7.73
C GLN A 126 -13.10 -10.99 -8.29
N GLY A 127 -13.84 -9.88 -8.36
CA GLY A 127 -13.35 -8.55 -8.71
C GLY A 127 -12.66 -7.81 -7.55
N ASP A 128 -12.73 -8.34 -6.32
CA ASP A 128 -12.04 -7.77 -5.17
C ASP A 128 -10.52 -7.75 -5.38
N ARG A 129 -9.87 -6.66 -5.00
CA ARG A 129 -8.43 -6.43 -5.22
C ARG A 129 -7.54 -7.52 -4.59
N VAL A 130 -7.92 -8.06 -3.42
CA VAL A 130 -7.16 -9.12 -2.75
C VAL A 130 -7.32 -10.43 -3.51
N ASN A 131 -8.54 -10.76 -3.95
CA ASN A 131 -8.79 -11.97 -4.73
C ASN A 131 -8.09 -11.91 -6.10
N ILE A 132 -8.04 -10.75 -6.76
CA ILE A 132 -7.26 -10.53 -7.98
C ILE A 132 -5.77 -10.77 -7.69
N LYS A 133 -5.23 -10.19 -6.61
CA LYS A 133 -3.82 -10.34 -6.20
C LYS A 133 -3.46 -11.80 -5.95
N LYS A 134 -4.27 -12.54 -5.20
CA LYS A 134 -4.07 -13.97 -4.93
C LYS A 134 -3.96 -14.78 -6.23
N ARG A 135 -4.90 -14.58 -7.15
CA ARG A 135 -4.88 -15.27 -8.46
C ARG A 135 -3.65 -14.89 -9.28
N THR A 136 -3.28 -13.63 -9.30
CA THR A 136 -2.08 -13.17 -10.03
C THR A 136 -0.82 -13.82 -9.47
N ILE A 137 -0.62 -13.80 -8.15
CA ILE A 137 0.53 -14.46 -7.51
C ILE A 137 0.54 -15.95 -7.83
N SER A 138 -0.60 -16.64 -7.71
CA SER A 138 -0.70 -18.06 -8.04
C SER A 138 -0.35 -18.34 -9.51
N SER A 139 -0.76 -17.48 -10.44
CA SER A 139 -0.44 -17.63 -11.87
C SER A 139 1.04 -17.35 -12.20
N LEU A 140 1.78 -16.73 -11.30
CA LEU A 140 3.20 -16.41 -11.45
C LEU A 140 4.10 -17.33 -10.64
N ALA A 141 3.55 -18.29 -9.89
CA ALA A 141 4.31 -19.15 -8.96
C ALA A 141 5.45 -19.94 -9.66
N ASP A 142 5.24 -20.36 -10.90
CA ASP A 142 6.22 -21.11 -11.68
C ASP A 142 7.31 -20.24 -12.35
N SER A 143 7.25 -18.91 -12.17
CA SER A 143 8.21 -17.98 -12.75
C SER A 143 8.75 -17.01 -11.71
N LYS A 144 9.90 -17.35 -11.12
CA LYS A 144 10.54 -16.55 -10.07
C LYS A 144 10.71 -15.08 -10.46
N ASP A 145 11.27 -14.81 -11.64
CA ASP A 145 11.55 -13.44 -12.10
C ASP A 145 10.26 -12.62 -12.28
N ARG A 146 9.20 -13.25 -12.82
CA ARG A 146 7.90 -12.57 -13.01
C ARG A 146 7.20 -12.33 -11.68
N LEU A 147 7.29 -13.28 -10.74
CA LEU A 147 6.75 -13.12 -9.39
C LEU A 147 7.48 -12.00 -8.66
N GLU A 148 8.81 -12.00 -8.67
CA GLU A 148 9.62 -10.95 -8.06
C GLU A 148 9.27 -9.57 -8.62
N ASP A 149 9.18 -9.45 -9.94
CA ASP A 149 8.82 -8.22 -10.63
C ASP A 149 7.42 -7.73 -10.23
N TYR A 150 6.43 -8.63 -10.12
CA TYR A 150 5.09 -8.32 -9.64
C TYR A 150 5.11 -7.82 -8.18
N LEU A 151 5.81 -8.53 -7.29
CA LEU A 151 5.91 -8.17 -5.88
C LEU A 151 6.55 -6.79 -5.70
N LYS A 152 7.65 -6.52 -6.40
CA LYS A 152 8.37 -5.24 -6.31
C LYS A 152 7.58 -4.05 -6.82
N PHE A 153 6.78 -4.22 -7.88
CA PHE A 153 6.25 -3.07 -8.60
C PHE A 153 4.73 -3.04 -8.79
N GLU A 154 4.02 -4.14 -8.55
CA GLU A 154 2.56 -4.21 -8.67
C GLU A 154 1.84 -4.47 -7.35
N PHE A 155 2.55 -5.02 -6.34
CA PHE A 155 2.05 -5.09 -4.98
C PHE A 155 2.31 -3.76 -4.28
N THR A 156 1.52 -2.73 -4.58
CA THR A 156 1.77 -1.34 -4.16
C THR A 156 1.21 -0.97 -2.79
N GLU A 157 0.31 -1.76 -2.22
CA GLU A 157 -0.20 -1.52 -0.87
C GLU A 157 0.91 -1.70 0.18
N PRO A 158 0.87 -0.94 1.31
CA PRO A 158 1.91 -1.02 2.34
C PRO A 158 1.75 -2.24 3.24
N TRP A 159 0.53 -2.79 3.37
CA TRP A 159 0.22 -3.97 4.17
C TRP A 159 0.61 -5.29 3.49
N GLY A 160 0.57 -6.40 4.24
CA GLY A 160 0.97 -7.72 3.74
C GLY A 160 2.47 -7.82 3.47
N LYS A 161 3.27 -7.04 4.18
CA LYS A 161 4.74 -6.98 4.06
C LYS A 161 5.39 -6.83 5.43
N LEU A 162 6.55 -7.43 5.60
CA LEU A 162 7.55 -7.01 6.58
C LEU A 162 8.68 -6.29 5.83
N ILE A 163 9.04 -5.11 6.30
CA ILE A 163 10.03 -4.26 5.63
C ILE A 163 11.13 -3.93 6.62
N LYS A 164 12.39 -4.21 6.28
CA LYS A 164 13.51 -3.95 7.18
C LYS A 164 13.66 -2.45 7.43
N HIS A 165 13.66 -2.04 8.69
CA HIS A 165 13.66 -0.62 9.05
C HIS A 165 14.96 0.08 8.63
N SER A 166 16.09 -0.61 8.79
CA SER A 166 17.39 -0.10 8.34
C SER A 166 17.43 0.16 6.83
N PHE A 167 16.77 -0.68 6.04
CA PHE A 167 16.64 -0.53 4.59
C PHE A 167 15.86 0.75 4.23
N ILE A 168 14.73 1.00 4.89
CA ILE A 168 13.92 2.21 4.68
C ILE A 168 14.72 3.48 5.02
N ARG A 169 15.43 3.47 6.16
CA ARG A 169 16.27 4.60 6.58
C ARG A 169 17.44 4.83 5.64
N LYS A 170 18.18 3.80 5.26
CA LYS A 170 19.32 3.87 4.34
C LYS A 170 18.95 4.54 3.01
N ASN A 171 17.78 4.23 2.47
CA ASN A 171 17.33 4.70 1.17
C ASN A 171 16.41 5.94 1.25
N ASN A 172 16.19 6.52 2.44
CA ASN A 172 15.31 7.68 2.66
C ASN A 172 13.91 7.49 2.04
N ILE A 173 13.34 6.30 2.20
CA ILE A 173 12.03 5.97 1.64
C ILE A 173 10.94 6.49 2.57
N THR A 174 10.05 7.34 2.06
CA THR A 174 8.91 7.92 2.78
C THR A 174 7.64 7.81 1.96
N PHE A 175 6.51 7.85 2.65
CA PHE A 175 5.20 7.95 2.00
C PHE A 175 5.01 9.33 1.38
N GLN A 176 4.33 9.38 0.24
CA GLN A 176 3.96 10.66 -0.37
C GLN A 176 2.77 11.26 0.39
N GLU A 177 2.82 12.56 0.69
CA GLU A 177 1.74 13.27 1.38
C GLU A 177 0.71 13.77 0.34
N SER A 178 0.14 12.83 -0.42
CA SER A 178 -0.88 13.06 -1.44
C SER A 178 -2.28 12.74 -0.91
N LEU A 179 -3.30 13.30 -1.54
CA LEU A 179 -4.70 13.07 -1.15
C LEU A 179 -5.13 11.60 -1.29
N VAL A 180 -4.56 10.89 -2.26
CA VAL A 180 -4.83 9.47 -2.54
C VAL A 180 -3.57 8.78 -3.06
N ALA A 181 -3.53 7.46 -3.03
CA ALA A 181 -2.41 6.64 -3.50
C ALA A 181 -1.05 7.02 -2.86
N ASN A 182 -1.07 7.46 -1.61
CA ASN A 182 0.12 7.89 -0.87
C ASN A 182 1.15 6.75 -0.65
N ASP A 183 0.74 5.52 -0.76
CA ASP A 183 1.50 4.27 -0.64
C ASP A 183 2.24 3.87 -1.92
N TYR A 184 1.80 4.37 -3.07
CA TYR A 184 2.34 3.96 -4.37
C TYR A 184 3.85 4.21 -4.49
N MET A 185 4.29 5.45 -4.28
CA MET A 185 5.71 5.81 -4.39
C MET A 185 6.58 5.15 -3.31
N PHE A 186 6.04 4.94 -2.11
CA PHE A 186 6.72 4.19 -1.06
C PHE A 186 7.03 2.76 -1.52
N SER A 187 6.01 2.07 -2.07
CA SER A 187 6.15 0.69 -2.55
C SER A 187 7.05 0.59 -3.80
N ILE A 188 6.91 1.52 -4.77
CA ILE A 188 7.75 1.53 -5.97
C ILE A 188 9.24 1.73 -5.62
N LYS A 189 9.56 2.70 -4.75
CA LYS A 189 10.93 2.92 -4.27
C LYS A 189 11.43 1.72 -3.45
N GLY A 190 10.58 1.17 -2.58
CA GLY A 190 10.90 -0.03 -1.83
C GLY A 190 11.28 -1.18 -2.74
N GLY A 191 10.45 -1.49 -3.73
CA GLY A 191 10.74 -2.54 -4.72
C GLY A 191 11.99 -2.29 -5.55
N TYR A 192 12.24 -1.03 -5.93
CA TYR A 192 13.43 -0.66 -6.71
C TYR A 192 14.73 -0.81 -5.93
N TYR A 193 14.78 -0.30 -4.69
CA TYR A 193 16.00 -0.32 -3.88
C TYR A 193 16.26 -1.66 -3.19
N ALA A 194 15.22 -2.52 -3.02
CA ALA A 194 15.39 -3.82 -2.37
C ALA A 194 16.32 -4.73 -3.17
N GLN A 195 17.40 -5.17 -2.53
CA GLN A 195 18.37 -6.10 -3.09
C GLN A 195 17.88 -7.54 -2.94
N GLN A 196 17.31 -7.87 -1.78
CA GLN A 196 16.78 -9.19 -1.50
C GLN A 196 15.33 -9.10 -1.06
N ILE A 197 14.48 -9.89 -1.70
CA ILE A 197 13.07 -10.03 -1.29
C ILE A 197 12.71 -11.51 -1.17
N ALA A 198 11.74 -11.79 -0.33
CA ALA A 198 11.13 -13.10 -0.22
C ALA A 198 9.61 -13.03 -0.38
N TYR A 199 9.00 -14.12 -0.80
CA TYR A 199 7.57 -14.33 -0.74
C TYR A 199 7.24 -15.48 0.22
N TRP A 200 6.42 -15.18 1.22
CA TRP A 200 5.94 -16.14 2.20
C TRP A 200 4.45 -16.41 1.93
N PRO A 201 4.05 -17.64 1.57
CA PRO A 201 2.68 -17.91 1.10
C PRO A 201 1.62 -17.97 2.21
N ILE A 202 2.03 -17.76 3.47
CA ILE A 202 1.13 -17.75 4.62
C ILE A 202 0.68 -16.32 4.91
N SER A 203 -0.61 -16.14 5.20
CA SER A 203 -1.18 -14.84 5.55
C SER A 203 -1.04 -14.57 7.04
N PHE A 204 -0.79 -13.31 7.39
CA PHE A 204 -0.94 -12.78 8.75
C PHE A 204 -1.96 -11.62 8.79
N TYR A 205 -2.41 -11.18 7.63
CA TYR A 205 -3.20 -9.98 7.41
C TYR A 205 -4.50 -10.31 6.67
N LYS A 206 -5.61 -9.71 7.13
CA LYS A 206 -6.91 -9.83 6.49
C LYS A 206 -7.46 -8.45 6.18
N ALA A 207 -7.54 -8.13 4.90
CA ALA A 207 -8.17 -6.91 4.40
C ALA A 207 -9.70 -7.06 4.43
N ILE A 208 -10.37 -6.14 5.10
CA ILE A 208 -11.82 -6.15 5.26
C ILE A 208 -12.48 -5.31 4.17
N SER A 209 -13.10 -5.98 3.21
CA SER A 209 -13.85 -5.30 2.15
C SER A 209 -15.17 -4.75 2.69
N ARG A 210 -15.41 -3.43 2.50
CA ARG A 210 -16.63 -2.73 2.89
C ARG A 210 -17.14 -1.91 1.71
N SER A 211 -18.45 -1.78 1.58
CA SER A 211 -19.08 -0.92 0.55
C SER A 211 -18.71 0.56 0.72
N THR A 212 -18.43 0.98 1.96
CA THR A 212 -18.04 2.36 2.33
C THR A 212 -16.53 2.61 2.23
N SER A 213 -15.72 1.64 1.83
CA SER A 213 -14.27 1.80 1.71
C SER A 213 -13.91 2.94 0.74
N LEU A 214 -12.88 3.72 1.10
CA LEU A 214 -12.38 4.83 0.26
C LEU A 214 -11.98 4.37 -1.15
N SER A 215 -11.56 3.12 -1.30
CA SER A 215 -11.23 2.52 -2.59
C SER A 215 -12.44 2.34 -3.50
N ASN A 216 -13.65 2.24 -2.93
CA ASN A 216 -14.91 2.04 -3.65
C ASN A 216 -15.66 3.35 -3.93
N THR A 217 -15.26 4.47 -3.32
CA THR A 217 -15.90 5.77 -3.55
C THR A 217 -15.46 6.38 -4.88
N ALA A 218 -16.42 7.01 -5.59
CA ALA A 218 -16.10 7.77 -6.78
C ALA A 218 -15.12 8.90 -6.46
N LEU A 219 -14.05 8.99 -7.24
CA LEU A 219 -13.07 10.05 -7.09
C LEU A 219 -13.70 11.39 -7.56
N ASP A 220 -13.62 12.40 -6.71
CA ASP A 220 -13.80 13.78 -7.16
C ASP A 220 -12.63 14.21 -8.05
N GLU A 221 -12.73 15.38 -8.66
CA GLU A 221 -11.72 15.87 -9.61
C GLU A 221 -10.36 16.08 -8.95
N LYS A 222 -10.31 16.59 -7.72
CA LYS A 222 -9.05 16.81 -6.99
C LYS A 222 -8.33 15.50 -6.68
N LYS A 223 -9.08 14.51 -6.21
CA LYS A 223 -8.52 13.17 -5.93
C LYS A 223 -8.07 12.47 -7.22
N LEU A 224 -8.81 12.67 -8.33
CA LEU A 224 -8.43 12.12 -9.63
C LEU A 224 -7.10 12.72 -10.11
N ILE A 225 -6.95 14.03 -10.07
CA ILE A 225 -5.70 14.73 -10.42
C ILE A 225 -4.57 14.24 -9.53
N SER A 226 -4.76 14.25 -8.22
CA SER A 226 -3.73 13.78 -7.27
C SER A 226 -3.30 12.34 -7.55
N ARG A 227 -4.23 11.45 -7.86
CA ARG A 227 -3.90 10.07 -8.23
C ARG A 227 -3.07 9.98 -9.52
N LEU A 228 -3.46 10.74 -10.55
CA LEU A 228 -2.72 10.80 -11.81
C LEU A 228 -1.27 11.30 -11.60
N GLU A 229 -1.11 12.38 -10.85
CA GLU A 229 0.21 12.95 -10.54
C GLU A 229 1.12 11.97 -9.81
N VAL A 230 0.58 11.26 -8.80
CA VAL A 230 1.33 10.23 -8.08
C VAL A 230 1.82 9.13 -9.02
N PHE A 231 0.94 8.65 -9.88
CA PHE A 231 1.28 7.57 -10.82
C PHE A 231 2.27 8.02 -11.90
N LEU A 232 2.11 9.24 -12.42
CA LEU A 232 3.06 9.81 -13.36
C LEU A 232 4.44 10.03 -12.73
N THR A 233 4.48 10.39 -11.45
CA THR A 233 5.74 10.51 -10.70
C THR A 233 6.43 9.15 -10.61
N GLY A 234 5.68 8.08 -10.30
CA GLY A 234 6.23 6.73 -10.27
C GLY A 234 6.71 6.23 -11.63
N GLU A 235 5.96 6.50 -12.68
CA GLU A 235 6.38 6.18 -14.06
C GLU A 235 7.70 6.86 -14.43
N ARG A 236 7.81 8.15 -14.15
CA ARG A 236 9.07 8.90 -14.38
C ARG A 236 10.22 8.32 -13.57
N PHE A 237 9.97 7.95 -12.31
CA PHE A 237 10.96 7.30 -11.48
C PHE A 237 11.45 6.00 -12.12
N LEU A 238 10.55 5.12 -12.54
CA LEU A 238 10.89 3.84 -13.16
C LEU A 238 11.66 4.03 -14.47
N ILE A 239 11.21 4.94 -15.34
CA ILE A 239 11.89 5.26 -16.61
C ILE A 239 13.30 5.81 -16.36
N SER A 240 13.47 6.75 -15.43
CA SER A 240 14.77 7.34 -15.11
C SER A 240 15.78 6.34 -14.54
N HIS A 241 15.29 5.21 -14.04
CA HIS A 241 16.10 4.12 -13.50
C HIS A 241 16.19 2.91 -14.46
N ASN A 242 15.81 3.10 -15.74
CA ASN A 242 15.84 2.06 -16.78
C ASN A 242 15.00 0.81 -16.48
N ILE A 243 13.97 0.94 -15.64
CA ILE A 243 13.00 -0.12 -15.39
C ILE A 243 11.98 -0.10 -16.53
N LYS A 244 12.14 -1.04 -17.45
CA LYS A 244 11.21 -1.23 -18.58
C LYS A 244 9.92 -1.84 -18.09
N ARG A 245 8.92 -1.01 -17.86
CA ARG A 245 7.55 -1.43 -17.53
C ARG A 245 6.56 -0.55 -18.27
N THR A 246 5.37 -1.10 -18.49
CA THR A 246 4.19 -0.40 -18.97
C THR A 246 3.10 -0.29 -17.88
N PRO A 247 3.40 0.16 -16.63
CA PRO A 247 2.39 0.33 -15.60
C PRO A 247 1.37 1.39 -15.99
N PHE A 248 1.84 2.41 -16.71
CA PHE A 248 1.06 3.56 -17.16
C PHE A 248 -0.15 3.18 -18.00
N SER A 249 -0.03 2.19 -18.89
CA SER A 249 -1.13 1.79 -19.75
C SER A 249 -2.31 1.21 -18.96
N ASN A 250 -2.05 0.34 -17.98
CA ASN A 250 -3.11 -0.29 -17.19
C ASN A 250 -3.80 0.70 -16.26
N LEU A 251 -3.06 1.62 -15.69
CA LEU A 251 -3.54 2.55 -14.69
C LEU A 251 -4.27 3.73 -15.30
N VAL A 252 -3.74 4.29 -16.38
CA VAL A 252 -4.43 5.31 -17.15
C VAL A 252 -5.66 4.72 -17.84
N ALA A 253 -5.59 3.46 -18.30
CA ALA A 253 -6.75 2.73 -18.81
C ALA A 253 -7.86 2.66 -17.76
N PHE A 254 -7.51 2.29 -16.53
CA PHE A 254 -8.45 2.24 -15.42
C PHE A 254 -9.07 3.61 -15.12
N ILE A 255 -8.26 4.67 -15.09
CA ILE A 255 -8.73 6.04 -14.81
C ILE A 255 -9.60 6.56 -15.93
N VAL A 256 -9.16 6.44 -17.19
CA VAL A 256 -9.92 6.90 -18.36
C VAL A 256 -11.25 6.15 -18.49
N THR A 257 -11.26 4.85 -18.26
CA THR A 257 -12.49 4.05 -18.42
C THR A 257 -13.50 4.23 -17.29
N LYS A 258 -13.04 4.44 -16.06
CA LYS A 258 -13.93 4.74 -14.92
C LYS A 258 -14.39 6.20 -14.85
N HIS A 259 -13.66 7.11 -15.48
CA HIS A 259 -13.88 8.56 -15.37
C HIS A 259 -14.00 9.26 -16.73
N ILE A 260 -14.63 8.61 -17.71
CA ILE A 260 -14.82 9.14 -19.08
C ILE A 260 -15.42 10.57 -19.07
N GLY A 261 -16.31 10.89 -18.13
CA GLY A 261 -16.87 12.24 -17.96
C GLY A 261 -15.86 13.32 -17.52
N LYS A 262 -14.63 12.96 -17.19
CA LYS A 262 -13.57 13.89 -16.70
C LYS A 262 -12.38 13.99 -17.67
N ILE A 263 -12.62 13.78 -18.97
CA ILE A 263 -11.59 13.81 -20.02
C ILE A 263 -10.82 15.14 -20.06
N SER A 264 -11.47 16.26 -19.79
CA SER A 264 -10.83 17.58 -19.74
C SER A 264 -9.72 17.65 -18.69
N CYS A 265 -10.00 17.11 -17.51
CA CYS A 265 -9.05 17.03 -16.40
C CYS A 265 -7.84 16.13 -16.76
N ILE A 266 -8.10 14.97 -17.36
CA ILE A 266 -7.03 14.05 -17.79
C ILE A 266 -6.17 14.71 -18.89
N LYS A 267 -6.78 15.46 -19.83
CA LYS A 267 -6.05 16.22 -20.85
C LYS A 267 -5.16 17.28 -20.25
N ALA A 268 -5.64 18.02 -19.24
CA ALA A 268 -4.86 19.04 -18.55
C ALA A 268 -3.61 18.42 -17.90
N VAL A 269 -3.77 17.36 -17.13
CA VAL A 269 -2.66 16.64 -16.50
C VAL A 269 -1.68 16.10 -17.55
N CYS A 270 -2.16 15.49 -18.64
CA CYS A 270 -1.28 15.03 -19.72
C CYS A 270 -0.45 16.18 -20.32
N LYS A 271 -1.06 17.36 -20.50
CA LYS A 271 -0.36 18.55 -21.00
C LYS A 271 0.72 19.01 -20.03
N ASP A 272 0.43 19.12 -18.74
CA ASP A 272 1.36 19.56 -17.69
C ASP A 272 2.56 18.60 -17.56
N TYR A 273 2.35 17.35 -17.89
CA TYR A 273 3.40 16.32 -17.90
C TYR A 273 4.02 16.07 -19.30
N ASN A 274 3.71 16.89 -20.30
CA ASN A 274 4.18 16.77 -21.68
C ASN A 274 3.92 15.39 -22.32
N LEU A 275 2.73 14.83 -22.04
CA LEU A 275 2.27 13.54 -22.55
C LEU A 275 1.24 13.69 -23.66
N SER A 276 1.33 12.87 -24.68
CA SER A 276 0.27 12.80 -25.70
C SER A 276 -0.97 12.13 -25.14
N PHE A 277 -2.05 12.88 -24.93
CA PHE A 277 -3.34 12.35 -24.50
C PHE A 277 -3.84 11.21 -25.42
N ALA A 278 -3.65 11.37 -26.75
CA ALA A 278 -4.04 10.34 -27.71
C ALA A 278 -3.28 9.02 -27.48
N LYS A 279 -1.96 9.07 -27.25
CA LYS A 279 -1.17 7.86 -26.92
C LYS A 279 -1.62 7.24 -25.62
N VAL A 280 -1.94 8.05 -24.61
CA VAL A 280 -2.46 7.58 -23.32
C VAL A 280 -3.79 6.84 -23.51
N VAL A 281 -4.72 7.39 -24.26
CA VAL A 281 -6.04 6.78 -24.55
C VAL A 281 -5.90 5.52 -25.41
N ILE A 282 -5.08 5.59 -26.46
CA ILE A 282 -4.88 4.45 -27.38
C ILE A 282 -4.27 3.27 -26.63
N ASN A 283 -3.20 3.47 -25.87
CA ASN A 283 -2.58 2.42 -25.06
C ASN A 283 -3.57 1.83 -24.05
N SER A 284 -4.41 2.68 -23.46
CA SER A 284 -5.45 2.27 -22.52
C SER A 284 -6.52 1.38 -23.16
N LEU A 285 -6.94 1.72 -24.38
CA LEU A 285 -7.92 0.93 -25.15
C LEU A 285 -7.32 -0.39 -25.62
N PHE A 286 -6.10 -0.39 -26.11
CA PHE A 286 -5.40 -1.61 -26.53
C PHE A 286 -5.24 -2.60 -25.38
N THR A 287 -4.83 -2.15 -24.22
CA THR A 287 -4.69 -3.01 -23.03
C THR A 287 -6.01 -3.65 -22.62
N ARG A 288 -7.13 -2.91 -22.75
CA ARG A 288 -8.47 -3.40 -22.40
C ARG A 288 -9.05 -4.37 -23.43
N ILE A 289 -8.86 -4.09 -24.73
CA ILE A 289 -9.46 -4.88 -25.83
C ILE A 289 -8.73 -6.20 -26.04
N LEU A 290 -7.40 -6.19 -25.92
CA LEU A 290 -6.59 -7.35 -26.27
C LEU A 290 -6.25 -8.23 -25.06
N GLY A 291 -6.53 -7.81 -23.81
CA GLY A 291 -6.14 -8.55 -22.61
C GLY A 291 -4.62 -8.80 -22.54
N VAL A 292 -3.85 -8.14 -23.41
CA VAL A 292 -2.43 -8.38 -23.60
C VAL A 292 -1.67 -7.48 -22.64
N ASN A 293 -1.11 -8.08 -21.61
CA ASN A 293 0.08 -7.51 -20.98
C ASN A 293 1.12 -7.33 -22.09
N ASN A 294 1.43 -6.10 -22.45
CA ASN A 294 2.33 -5.71 -23.57
C ASN A 294 3.81 -6.17 -23.38
N ARG A 295 4.04 -7.37 -22.82
CA ARG A 295 5.36 -8.00 -22.78
C ARG A 295 5.75 -8.68 -24.11
N ALA A 296 4.83 -8.75 -25.08
CA ALA A 296 5.03 -9.52 -26.32
C ALA A 296 5.34 -8.68 -27.57
N VAL A 297 5.32 -7.34 -27.50
CA VAL A 297 5.45 -6.49 -28.72
C VAL A 297 6.85 -5.92 -28.92
N GLU A 298 7.77 -6.05 -27.97
CA GLU A 298 9.14 -5.49 -28.11
C GLU A 298 10.23 -6.52 -28.48
N ASN A 299 9.87 -7.74 -28.92
CA ASN A 299 10.82 -8.73 -29.46
C ASN A 299 10.54 -8.98 -30.96
N LYS A 300 10.41 -7.94 -31.77
CA LYS A 300 10.62 -7.99 -33.22
C LYS A 300 11.32 -6.74 -33.72
#